data_cfd180e5653436bd870d5cade0d16d1f
#
_entry.id   cfd180e5653436bd870d5cade0d16d1f
#
_cell.length_a   1.000
_cell.length_b   1.000
_cell.length_c   1.000
_cell.angle_alpha   90.00
_cell.angle_beta   90.00
_cell.angle_gamma   90.00
#
_symmetry.space_group_name_H-M   'P 1'
#
loop_
_entity.id
_entity.type
_entity.pdbx_description
1 polymer ?
#
loop_
_entity_poly.entity_id
_entity_poly.type
_entity_poly.pdbx_seq_one_letter_code
_entity_poly.pdbx_strand_id
1 'polypeptide(L)'
;MPHPIVMLLHLNIVGLERRNKDYQYHKLIRSLWNSSEKLHIAKTNTPYRGAFEHPRLWIILASKKRAPPMHYADYKTILSPQNGINIYRGCTHGCIYCDSRSVCYQIKHDFEDIEVKRDAVRILETQLSRKRNPCMIGTGAMCDPYIHLEEELGITRQCLQLIERYGFGVSILTKSSRILRDIDILKSINDKTKCVVEVTLTTYDDGLCRILEPNVSTTAERFAILEAMREKGIPTVVWLCPILPFINDTEENLRGLLDYCIRAKVRGILCFGFGTTMREGSRDYFYKKLDEFFPGLKQQYIDTFGLSYSCRCPNNDRLMDLFRDECRKHGILHKTDDVFGYLRNLESKDRQMSLFET
;
A
#
# COMPACT_ATOMS: atom_id res chain seq x y z
N MET A 1 -15.18 -18.20 -6.41
CA MET A 1 -14.86 -18.12 -7.84
C MET A 1 -13.37 -18.05 -8.02
N PRO A 2 -12.74 -18.68 -9.02
CA PRO A 2 -11.32 -18.97 -9.00
C PRO A 2 -10.49 -17.70 -9.12
N HIS A 3 -9.49 -17.60 -8.24
CA HIS A 3 -8.36 -16.70 -8.37
C HIS A 3 -7.72 -16.81 -9.76
N PRO A 4 -7.08 -15.74 -10.29
CA PRO A 4 -6.28 -15.86 -11.50
C PRO A 4 -5.25 -16.95 -11.27
N ILE A 5 -5.47 -18.09 -11.89
CA ILE A 5 -4.57 -19.23 -11.84
C ILE A 5 -3.31 -18.82 -12.58
N VAL A 6 -2.23 -18.58 -11.85
CA VAL A 6 -0.88 -18.67 -12.40
C VAL A 6 -0.65 -20.15 -12.66
N MET A 7 -0.99 -20.60 -13.85
CA MET A 7 -0.73 -21.97 -14.27
C MET A 7 0.76 -22.04 -14.63
N LEU A 8 1.57 -22.50 -13.68
CA LEU A 8 2.97 -22.87 -13.89
C LEU A 8 2.98 -24.20 -14.67
N LEU A 9 3.08 -24.12 -15.97
CA LEU A 9 3.35 -25.30 -16.81
C LEU A 9 4.84 -25.66 -16.67
N HIS A 10 5.11 -26.68 -15.86
CA HIS A 10 6.42 -27.31 -15.79
C HIS A 10 6.54 -28.29 -16.97
N LEU A 11 7.13 -27.84 -18.07
CA LEU A 11 7.47 -28.74 -19.19
C LEU A 11 8.83 -29.38 -18.91
N ASN A 12 8.80 -30.55 -18.29
CA ASN A 12 9.96 -31.43 -18.22
C ASN A 12 10.13 -32.12 -19.58
N ILE A 13 11.03 -31.61 -20.42
CA ILE A 13 11.41 -32.29 -21.66
C ILE A 13 12.61 -33.18 -21.33
N VAL A 14 12.33 -34.35 -20.75
CA VAL A 14 13.30 -35.41 -20.61
C VAL A 14 13.08 -36.39 -21.80
N GLY A 15 14.03 -36.48 -22.70
CA GLY A 15 14.10 -37.60 -23.64
C GLY A 15 13.92 -37.34 -25.13
N LEU A 16 14.01 -36.09 -25.64
CA LEU A 16 13.99 -35.85 -27.09
C LEU A 16 15.37 -35.48 -27.65
N GLU A 17 15.79 -36.18 -28.73
CA GLU A 17 17.07 -35.90 -29.39
C GLU A 17 17.18 -34.46 -29.94
N ARG A 18 18.39 -33.89 -29.90
CA ARG A 18 18.67 -32.46 -30.13
C ARG A 18 18.15 -31.88 -31.45
N ARG A 19 17.95 -32.67 -32.50
CA ARG A 19 17.55 -32.20 -33.84
C ARG A 19 16.05 -31.92 -34.03
N ASN A 20 15.19 -32.29 -33.11
CA ASN A 20 13.73 -32.15 -33.26
C ASN A 20 13.10 -31.13 -32.28
N LYS A 21 13.91 -30.57 -31.36
CA LYS A 21 13.42 -29.67 -30.31
C LYS A 21 12.98 -28.31 -30.84
N ASP A 22 13.72 -27.74 -31.77
CA ASP A 22 13.42 -26.40 -32.31
C ASP A 22 12.13 -26.38 -33.14
N TYR A 23 11.90 -27.42 -33.91
CA TYR A 23 10.69 -27.55 -34.74
C TYR A 23 9.41 -27.72 -33.90
N GLN A 24 9.45 -28.58 -32.91
CA GLN A 24 8.32 -28.77 -31.95
C GLN A 24 8.05 -27.54 -31.12
N TYR A 25 9.12 -26.83 -30.76
CA TYR A 25 9.05 -25.55 -30.03
C TYR A 25 8.36 -24.46 -30.87
N HIS A 26 8.75 -24.28 -32.11
CA HIS A 26 8.13 -23.32 -33.03
C HIS A 26 6.67 -23.68 -33.34
N LYS A 27 6.32 -24.95 -33.39
CA LYS A 27 4.95 -25.41 -33.61
C LYS A 27 4.05 -25.12 -32.40
N LEU A 28 4.56 -25.35 -31.19
CA LEU A 28 3.85 -25.03 -29.93
C LEU A 28 3.65 -23.52 -29.77
N ILE A 29 4.67 -22.73 -30.03
CA ILE A 29 4.60 -21.25 -29.97
C ILE A 29 3.61 -20.73 -31.03
N ARG A 30 3.60 -21.24 -32.26
CA ARG A 30 2.62 -20.86 -33.27
C ARG A 30 1.19 -21.26 -32.91
N SER A 31 0.99 -22.42 -32.29
CA SER A 31 -0.32 -22.85 -31.79
C SER A 31 -0.86 -21.93 -30.68
N LEU A 32 0.02 -21.47 -29.79
CA LEU A 32 -0.31 -20.53 -28.71
C LEU A 32 -0.53 -19.10 -29.24
N TRP A 33 0.15 -18.72 -30.32
CA TRP A 33 0.01 -17.38 -30.95
C TRP A 33 -1.30 -17.20 -31.72
N ASN A 34 -1.88 -18.30 -32.22
CA ASN A 34 -3.14 -18.28 -32.98
C ASN A 34 -4.39 -18.36 -32.10
N SER A 35 -4.25 -18.62 -30.79
CA SER A 35 -5.34 -18.41 -29.85
C SER A 35 -5.46 -16.93 -29.55
N SER A 36 -6.68 -16.37 -29.59
CA SER A 36 -7.03 -14.94 -29.51
C SER A 36 -6.59 -14.21 -28.21
N GLU A 37 -5.67 -14.77 -27.45
CA GLU A 37 -5.06 -14.18 -26.24
C GLU A 37 -3.66 -13.67 -26.57
N LYS A 38 -3.43 -12.35 -26.42
CA LYS A 38 -2.10 -11.76 -26.60
C LYS A 38 -1.14 -12.27 -25.53
N LEU A 39 -0.19 -13.10 -25.92
CA LEU A 39 0.89 -13.58 -25.05
C LEU A 39 2.01 -12.54 -24.96
N HIS A 40 2.34 -12.08 -23.77
CA HIS A 40 3.56 -11.34 -23.51
C HIS A 40 4.66 -12.30 -23.04
N ILE A 41 5.67 -12.51 -23.87
CA ILE A 41 6.86 -13.31 -23.55
C ILE A 41 7.93 -12.35 -23.03
N ALA A 42 8.23 -12.41 -21.75
CA ALA A 42 9.36 -11.71 -21.16
C ALA A 42 10.57 -12.65 -21.04
N LYS A 43 11.71 -12.30 -21.67
CA LYS A 43 13.00 -12.97 -21.44
C LYS A 43 13.66 -12.29 -20.24
N THR A 44 13.81 -12.97 -19.13
CA THR A 44 14.63 -12.49 -18.02
C THR A 44 16.01 -13.13 -18.11
N ASN A 45 17.03 -12.31 -18.40
CA ASN A 45 18.45 -12.67 -18.27
C ASN A 45 18.91 -12.28 -16.86
N THR A 46 18.59 -13.10 -15.85
CA THR A 46 19.22 -12.97 -14.53
C THR A 46 20.19 -14.12 -14.32
N PRO A 47 21.49 -13.87 -14.07
CA PRO A 47 22.42 -14.92 -13.76
C PRO A 47 22.24 -15.38 -12.31
N TYR A 48 21.49 -16.45 -12.09
CA TYR A 48 21.46 -17.14 -10.80
C TYR A 48 22.66 -18.10 -10.76
N ARG A 49 23.65 -17.82 -9.91
CA ARG A 49 24.76 -18.76 -9.61
C ARG A 49 24.24 -19.87 -8.71
N GLY A 50 23.84 -20.98 -9.28
CA GLY A 50 23.47 -22.19 -8.58
C GLY A 50 23.32 -23.33 -9.60
N ALA A 51 24.09 -24.39 -9.40
CA ALA A 51 24.29 -25.53 -10.29
C ALA A 51 22.99 -26.18 -10.79
N PHE A 52 22.53 -25.78 -12.00
CA PHE A 52 21.75 -26.62 -12.92
C PHE A 52 21.87 -26.05 -14.33
N GLU A 53 22.48 -26.82 -15.24
CA GLU A 53 22.80 -26.46 -16.61
C GLU A 53 21.63 -26.55 -17.59
N HIS A 54 20.49 -25.94 -17.35
CA HIS A 54 19.44 -25.80 -18.36
C HIS A 54 18.73 -24.45 -18.28
N PRO A 55 18.57 -23.70 -19.40
CA PRO A 55 17.81 -22.49 -19.44
C PRO A 55 16.33 -22.80 -19.18
N ARG A 56 15.79 -22.32 -18.06
CA ARG A 56 14.35 -22.40 -17.74
C ARG A 56 13.64 -21.27 -18.46
N LEU A 57 12.76 -21.62 -19.39
CA LEU A 57 11.86 -20.65 -20.01
C LEU A 57 10.62 -20.50 -19.13
N TRP A 58 10.40 -19.31 -18.59
CA TRP A 58 9.18 -18.96 -17.87
C TRP A 58 8.21 -18.31 -18.85
N ILE A 59 7.09 -18.96 -19.13
CA ILE A 59 5.98 -18.36 -19.88
C ILE A 59 5.01 -17.77 -18.86
N ILE A 60 4.97 -16.47 -18.74
CA ILE A 60 3.99 -15.76 -17.91
C ILE A 60 2.77 -15.51 -18.81
N LEU A 61 1.72 -16.26 -18.62
CA LEU A 61 0.42 -15.98 -19.23
C LEU A 61 -0.21 -14.80 -18.47
N ALA A 62 -0.05 -13.59 -18.99
CA ALA A 62 -0.80 -12.45 -18.51
C ALA A 62 -2.25 -12.56 -19.03
N SER A 63 -3.13 -13.19 -18.27
CA SER A 63 -4.57 -12.99 -18.50
C SER A 63 -4.86 -11.51 -18.36
N LYS A 64 -5.64 -10.92 -19.26
CA LYS A 64 -6.24 -9.59 -19.02
C LYS A 64 -6.94 -9.69 -17.67
N LYS A 65 -6.38 -9.04 -16.63
CA LYS A 65 -7.06 -8.91 -15.35
C LYS A 65 -8.41 -8.28 -15.69
N ARG A 66 -9.50 -9.00 -15.51
CA ARG A 66 -10.84 -8.37 -15.49
C ARG A 66 -10.74 -7.22 -14.49
N ALA A 67 -11.31 -6.07 -14.84
CA ALA A 67 -11.48 -5.00 -13.88
C ALA A 67 -12.05 -5.60 -12.59
N PRO A 68 -11.54 -5.23 -11.41
CA PRO A 68 -12.07 -5.76 -10.16
C PRO A 68 -13.56 -5.49 -10.11
N PRO A 69 -14.37 -6.40 -9.57
CA PRO A 69 -15.78 -6.16 -9.42
C PRO A 69 -15.99 -4.90 -8.59
N MET A 70 -16.96 -4.09 -8.97
CA MET A 70 -17.34 -2.88 -8.24
C MET A 70 -18.84 -2.65 -8.28
N HIS A 71 -19.36 -2.01 -7.24
CA HIS A 71 -20.74 -1.56 -7.19
C HIS A 71 -20.85 -0.19 -6.51
N TYR A 72 -21.94 0.51 -6.76
CA TYR A 72 -22.21 1.79 -6.12
C TYR A 72 -23.16 1.63 -4.95
N ALA A 73 -22.89 2.36 -3.86
CA ALA A 73 -23.79 2.44 -2.71
C ALA A 73 -24.06 3.90 -2.33
N ASP A 74 -25.27 4.16 -1.85
CA ASP A 74 -25.72 5.49 -1.47
C ASP A 74 -25.30 5.84 -0.04
N TYR A 75 -24.71 7.01 0.12
CA TYR A 75 -24.24 7.52 1.40
C TYR A 75 -24.76 8.95 1.63
N LYS A 76 -25.12 9.25 2.88
CA LYS A 76 -25.54 10.60 3.28
C LYS A 76 -24.34 11.51 3.57
N THR A 77 -23.19 10.92 3.94
CA THR A 77 -22.00 11.66 4.37
C THR A 77 -20.73 10.97 3.85
N ILE A 78 -19.74 11.78 3.49
CA ILE A 78 -18.39 11.30 3.12
C ILE A 78 -17.39 11.70 4.19
N LEU A 79 -17.51 12.92 4.73
CA LEU A 79 -16.67 13.43 5.80
C LEU A 79 -17.15 12.91 7.16
N SER A 80 -16.26 12.25 7.89
CA SER A 80 -16.52 11.76 9.24
C SER A 80 -16.43 12.89 10.28
N PRO A 81 -16.92 12.68 11.51
CA PRO A 81 -16.76 13.64 12.62
C PRO A 81 -15.27 13.97 12.92
N GLN A 82 -14.36 13.03 12.66
CA GLN A 82 -12.90 13.22 12.83
C GLN A 82 -12.22 13.75 11.58
N ASN A 83 -12.97 14.32 10.65
CA ASN A 83 -12.47 14.87 9.39
C ASN A 83 -11.79 13.84 8.46
N GLY A 84 -12.11 12.57 8.59
CA GLY A 84 -11.66 11.53 7.67
C GLY A 84 -12.62 11.34 6.51
N ILE A 85 -12.11 11.09 5.31
CA ILE A 85 -12.91 10.68 4.16
C ILE A 85 -12.51 9.27 3.72
N ASN A 86 -13.51 8.47 3.33
CA ASN A 86 -13.32 7.19 2.64
C ASN A 86 -14.29 7.14 1.47
N ILE A 87 -13.75 7.17 0.26
CA ILE A 87 -14.52 7.17 -0.99
C ILE A 87 -14.93 5.74 -1.35
N TYR A 88 -14.07 4.80 -1.04
CA TYR A 88 -14.21 3.38 -1.34
C TYR A 88 -14.35 2.55 -0.06
N ARG A 89 -14.99 1.39 -0.17
CA ARG A 89 -14.95 0.30 0.83
C ARG A 89 -14.53 -0.99 0.15
N GLY A 90 -13.71 -1.79 0.85
CA GLY A 90 -12.97 -2.88 0.25
C GLY A 90 -11.65 -2.37 -0.36
N CYS A 91 -10.78 -3.29 -0.78
CA CYS A 91 -9.48 -2.93 -1.33
C CYS A 91 -8.91 -4.04 -2.21
N THR A 92 -8.35 -3.68 -3.36
CA THR A 92 -7.75 -4.63 -4.31
C THR A 92 -6.25 -4.82 -4.12
N HIS A 93 -5.63 -4.17 -3.14
CA HIS A 93 -4.20 -4.27 -2.86
C HIS A 93 -3.76 -5.66 -2.39
N GLY A 94 -4.66 -6.42 -1.76
CA GLY A 94 -4.41 -7.82 -1.41
C GLY A 94 -3.43 -8.05 -0.28
N CYS A 95 -3.11 -7.04 0.53
CA CYS A 95 -2.22 -7.18 1.68
C CYS A 95 -2.68 -8.33 2.57
N ILE A 96 -1.79 -9.31 2.83
CA ILE A 96 -2.18 -10.54 3.53
C ILE A 96 -2.54 -10.30 5.00
N TYR A 97 -2.02 -9.24 5.58
CA TYR A 97 -2.20 -8.83 6.98
C TYR A 97 -3.30 -7.77 7.21
N CYS A 98 -4.09 -7.44 6.17
CA CYS A 98 -4.98 -6.28 6.19
C CYS A 98 -6.05 -6.38 7.28
N ASP A 99 -6.00 -5.49 8.28
CA ASP A 99 -6.98 -5.43 9.36
C ASP A 99 -8.37 -4.99 8.88
N SER A 100 -8.46 -4.23 7.77
CA SER A 100 -9.75 -3.79 7.20
C SER A 100 -10.64 -4.95 6.72
N ARG A 101 -10.12 -6.18 6.64
CA ARG A 101 -10.89 -7.42 6.40
C ARG A 101 -11.65 -7.90 7.63
N SER A 102 -11.43 -7.29 8.77
CA SER A 102 -12.06 -7.72 10.03
C SER A 102 -13.57 -7.50 10.00
N VAL A 103 -14.30 -8.44 10.59
CA VAL A 103 -15.76 -8.44 10.68
C VAL A 103 -16.31 -7.16 11.34
N CYS A 104 -15.54 -6.57 12.28
CA CYS A 104 -15.92 -5.34 12.97
C CYS A 104 -16.13 -4.13 12.02
N TYR A 105 -15.59 -4.14 10.81
CA TYR A 105 -15.79 -3.09 9.82
C TYR A 105 -17.04 -3.27 8.98
N GLN A 106 -17.79 -4.37 9.19
CA GLN A 106 -19.09 -4.62 8.60
C GLN A 106 -19.13 -4.53 7.06
N ILE A 107 -18.09 -5.00 6.39
CA ILE A 107 -18.08 -5.17 4.94
C ILE A 107 -18.86 -6.46 4.64
N LYS A 108 -20.02 -6.34 3.98
CA LYS A 108 -20.97 -7.45 3.75
C LYS A 108 -20.81 -8.11 2.37
N HIS A 109 -19.85 -7.67 1.59
CA HIS A 109 -19.51 -8.17 0.27
C HIS A 109 -18.08 -8.69 0.25
N ASP A 110 -17.65 -9.33 -0.83
CA ASP A 110 -16.27 -9.73 -1.00
C ASP A 110 -15.37 -8.51 -0.88
N PHE A 111 -14.27 -8.63 -0.12
CA PHE A 111 -13.41 -7.49 0.19
C PHE A 111 -12.75 -6.86 -1.06
N GLU A 112 -12.59 -7.65 -2.12
CA GLU A 112 -12.08 -7.24 -3.42
C GLU A 112 -13.17 -6.68 -4.36
N ASP A 113 -14.46 -6.84 -4.03
CA ASP A 113 -15.56 -6.15 -4.70
C ASP A 113 -15.67 -4.74 -4.11
N ILE A 114 -15.27 -3.75 -4.89
CA ILE A 114 -15.14 -2.39 -4.37
C ILE A 114 -16.48 -1.68 -4.33
N GLU A 115 -16.92 -1.33 -3.13
CA GLU A 115 -18.06 -0.43 -2.96
C GLU A 115 -17.62 1.02 -3.16
N VAL A 116 -18.15 1.66 -4.19
CA VAL A 116 -17.91 3.07 -4.52
C VAL A 116 -19.06 3.92 -3.98
N LYS A 117 -18.76 4.91 -3.16
CA LYS A 117 -19.79 5.82 -2.64
C LYS A 117 -20.31 6.72 -3.75
N ARG A 118 -21.60 6.53 -4.10
CA ARG A 118 -22.26 7.30 -5.15
C ARG A 118 -22.23 8.78 -4.81
N ASP A 119 -22.01 9.62 -5.82
CA ASP A 119 -21.97 11.08 -5.66
C ASP A 119 -20.99 11.62 -4.60
N ALA A 120 -19.91 10.85 -4.29
CA ALA A 120 -18.96 11.19 -3.23
C ALA A 120 -18.44 12.64 -3.34
N VAL A 121 -18.10 13.08 -4.53
CA VAL A 121 -17.59 14.44 -4.81
C VAL A 121 -18.63 15.49 -4.44
N ARG A 122 -19.87 15.35 -4.92
CA ARG A 122 -20.98 16.29 -4.65
C ARG A 122 -21.32 16.36 -3.16
N ILE A 123 -21.34 15.20 -2.50
CA ILE A 123 -21.60 15.13 -1.05
C ILE A 123 -20.48 15.84 -0.28
N LEU A 124 -19.21 15.57 -0.64
CA LEU A 124 -18.06 16.20 0.00
C LEU A 124 -18.09 17.72 -0.21
N GLU A 125 -18.37 18.20 -1.43
CA GLU A 125 -18.50 19.65 -1.70
C GLU A 125 -19.53 20.30 -0.79
N THR A 126 -20.73 19.70 -0.67
CA THR A 126 -21.77 20.19 0.24
C THR A 126 -21.32 20.22 1.70
N GLN A 127 -20.51 19.26 2.13
CA GLN A 127 -20.02 19.21 3.51
C GLN A 127 -18.92 20.24 3.78
N LEU A 128 -17.98 20.41 2.84
CA LEU A 128 -16.88 21.37 2.96
C LEU A 128 -17.39 22.82 2.91
N SER A 129 -18.36 23.13 2.01
CA SER A 129 -18.94 24.48 1.90
C SER A 129 -19.68 24.94 3.17
N ARG A 130 -20.18 24.00 3.98
CA ARG A 130 -20.87 24.28 5.25
C ARG A 130 -19.93 24.32 6.46
N LYS A 131 -18.70 23.85 6.30
CA LYS A 131 -17.74 23.76 7.41
C LYS A 131 -17.06 25.12 7.63
N ARG A 132 -17.31 25.74 8.79
CA ARG A 132 -16.87 27.11 9.09
C ARG A 132 -15.35 27.26 9.23
N ASN A 133 -14.71 26.25 9.83
CA ASN A 133 -13.27 26.29 10.12
C ASN A 133 -12.53 25.26 9.27
N PRO A 134 -11.56 25.68 8.45
CA PRO A 134 -10.66 24.75 7.77
C PRO A 134 -9.91 23.85 8.76
N CYS A 135 -9.63 22.64 8.33
CA CYS A 135 -8.90 21.63 9.11
C CYS A 135 -8.15 20.68 8.18
N MET A 136 -7.36 19.80 8.74
CA MET A 136 -6.78 18.68 7.99
C MET A 136 -7.86 17.64 7.68
N ILE A 137 -7.94 17.21 6.42
CA ILE A 137 -8.80 16.11 5.97
C ILE A 137 -7.93 14.88 5.81
N GLY A 138 -8.24 13.81 6.58
CA GLY A 138 -7.50 12.56 6.52
C GLY A 138 -8.14 11.55 5.55
N THR A 139 -7.33 10.77 4.82
CA THR A 139 -7.84 9.66 3.99
C THR A 139 -6.80 8.53 3.89
N GLY A 140 -7.26 7.33 3.53
CA GLY A 140 -6.40 6.17 3.29
C GLY A 140 -6.31 5.16 4.43
N ALA A 141 -6.87 5.44 5.61
CA ALA A 141 -6.76 4.55 6.77
C ALA A 141 -7.53 3.23 6.61
N MET A 142 -8.69 3.25 5.95
CA MET A 142 -9.56 2.08 5.80
C MET A 142 -9.48 1.42 4.43
N CYS A 143 -9.31 2.22 3.41
CA CYS A 143 -9.13 1.82 2.03
C CYS A 143 -8.12 2.78 1.40
N ASP A 144 -7.19 2.26 0.63
CA ASP A 144 -6.24 3.11 -0.08
C ASP A 144 -6.99 3.96 -1.12
N PRO A 145 -6.82 5.29 -1.12
CA PRO A 145 -7.48 6.17 -2.08
C PRO A 145 -6.95 6.00 -3.52
N TYR A 146 -5.83 5.30 -3.70
CA TYR A 146 -5.20 5.03 -4.99
C TYR A 146 -5.23 3.53 -5.34
N ILE A 147 -6.36 2.86 -5.08
CA ILE A 147 -6.62 1.53 -5.62
C ILE A 147 -6.64 1.56 -7.16
N HIS A 148 -6.56 0.39 -7.80
CA HIS A 148 -6.50 0.31 -9.26
C HIS A 148 -7.67 1.02 -9.97
N LEU A 149 -8.86 0.97 -9.38
CA LEU A 149 -10.07 1.59 -9.91
C LEU A 149 -9.97 3.12 -9.99
N GLU A 150 -9.14 3.74 -9.16
CA GLU A 150 -8.95 5.19 -9.14
C GLU A 150 -8.30 5.72 -10.44
N GLU A 151 -7.62 4.87 -11.22
CA GLU A 151 -7.10 5.25 -12.53
C GLU A 151 -8.22 5.61 -13.52
N GLU A 152 -9.36 4.89 -13.42
CA GLU A 152 -10.51 5.08 -14.28
C GLU A 152 -11.49 6.12 -13.72
N LEU A 153 -11.74 6.07 -12.42
CA LEU A 153 -12.79 6.88 -11.77
C LEU A 153 -12.33 8.31 -11.46
N GLY A 154 -11.07 8.52 -11.08
CA GLY A 154 -10.51 9.83 -10.77
C GLY A 154 -11.21 10.58 -9.62
N ILE A 155 -11.90 9.86 -8.72
CA ILE A 155 -12.71 10.47 -7.65
C ILE A 155 -11.82 11.10 -6.58
N THR A 156 -10.69 10.45 -6.24
CA THR A 156 -9.71 10.98 -5.27
C THR A 156 -9.19 12.33 -5.74
N ARG A 157 -8.80 12.47 -7.02
CA ARG A 157 -8.34 13.74 -7.58
C ARG A 157 -9.41 14.82 -7.48
N GLN A 158 -10.66 14.51 -7.80
CA GLN A 158 -11.76 15.46 -7.68
C GLN A 158 -11.99 15.90 -6.22
N CYS A 159 -11.87 14.99 -5.27
CA CYS A 159 -11.94 15.32 -3.85
C CYS A 159 -10.78 16.24 -3.40
N LEU A 160 -9.56 16.00 -3.90
CA LEU A 160 -8.41 16.87 -3.64
C LEU A 160 -8.62 18.27 -4.22
N GLN A 161 -9.21 18.41 -5.39
CA GLN A 161 -9.57 19.71 -5.98
C GLN A 161 -10.58 20.48 -5.12
N LEU A 162 -11.54 19.79 -4.50
CA LEU A 162 -12.46 20.43 -3.55
C LEU A 162 -11.74 20.85 -2.27
N ILE A 163 -10.88 20.00 -1.72
CA ILE A 163 -10.08 20.31 -0.53
C ILE A 163 -9.24 21.58 -0.77
N GLU A 164 -8.60 21.67 -1.94
CA GLU A 164 -7.86 22.87 -2.37
C GLU A 164 -8.76 24.10 -2.47
N ARG A 165 -9.87 23.97 -3.21
CA ARG A 165 -10.81 25.07 -3.47
C ARG A 165 -11.36 25.70 -2.21
N TYR A 166 -11.69 24.86 -1.22
CA TYR A 166 -12.28 25.32 0.04
C TYR A 166 -11.24 25.64 1.14
N GLY A 167 -9.93 25.61 0.82
CA GLY A 167 -8.87 25.99 1.73
C GLY A 167 -8.64 25.05 2.91
N PHE A 168 -8.92 23.75 2.72
CA PHE A 168 -8.60 22.72 3.71
C PHE A 168 -7.20 22.15 3.50
N GLY A 169 -6.60 21.58 4.55
CA GLY A 169 -5.40 20.77 4.43
C GLY A 169 -5.74 19.30 4.16
N VAL A 170 -4.74 18.53 3.75
CA VAL A 170 -4.90 17.07 3.49
C VAL A 170 -3.77 16.26 4.12
N SER A 171 -4.14 15.12 4.67
CA SER A 171 -3.24 14.05 5.14
C SER A 171 -3.69 12.77 4.43
N ILE A 172 -2.86 12.24 3.52
CA ILE A 172 -3.25 11.17 2.60
C ILE A 172 -2.31 9.98 2.69
N LEU A 173 -2.85 8.84 3.15
CA LEU A 173 -2.11 7.59 3.33
C LEU A 173 -2.30 6.67 2.12
N THR A 174 -1.19 6.17 1.59
CA THR A 174 -1.21 5.23 0.48
C THR A 174 -0.02 4.24 0.48
N LYS A 175 -0.19 3.14 -0.25
CA LYS A 175 0.87 2.23 -0.68
C LYS A 175 1.10 2.26 -2.19
N SER A 176 0.52 3.23 -2.89
CA SER A 176 0.46 3.24 -4.35
C SER A 176 1.21 4.42 -4.96
N SER A 177 2.11 4.13 -5.90
CA SER A 177 2.79 5.16 -6.70
C SER A 177 1.85 5.96 -7.62
N ARG A 178 0.57 5.56 -7.74
CA ARG A 178 -0.48 6.32 -8.44
C ARG A 178 -0.71 7.71 -7.87
N ILE A 179 -0.33 7.93 -6.60
CA ILE A 179 -0.40 9.27 -5.98
C ILE A 179 0.42 10.30 -6.75
N LEU A 180 1.48 9.89 -7.46
CA LEU A 180 2.32 10.77 -8.27
C LEU A 180 1.55 11.43 -9.43
N ARG A 181 0.42 10.83 -9.89
CA ARG A 181 -0.51 11.45 -10.85
C ARG A 181 -1.03 12.80 -10.33
N ASP A 182 -1.21 12.91 -9.03
CA ASP A 182 -1.88 14.06 -8.39
C ASP A 182 -0.89 14.98 -7.67
N ILE A 183 0.43 14.86 -7.96
CA ILE A 183 1.48 15.63 -7.28
C ILE A 183 1.33 17.15 -7.48
N ASP A 184 0.75 17.57 -8.61
CA ASP A 184 0.44 18.97 -8.92
C ASP A 184 -0.59 19.55 -7.94
N ILE A 185 -1.69 18.85 -7.69
CA ILE A 185 -2.74 19.30 -6.77
C ILE A 185 -2.27 19.21 -5.30
N LEU A 186 -1.53 18.15 -4.95
CA LEU A 186 -0.93 18.00 -3.62
C LEU A 186 0.05 19.14 -3.31
N LYS A 187 0.87 19.55 -4.28
CA LYS A 187 1.75 20.70 -4.18
C LYS A 187 0.96 22.00 -4.00
N SER A 188 -0.09 22.20 -4.81
CA SER A 188 -0.95 23.39 -4.69
C SER A 188 -1.63 23.49 -3.33
N ILE A 189 -2.15 22.38 -2.79
CA ILE A 189 -2.70 22.33 -1.43
C ILE A 189 -1.60 22.67 -0.42
N ASN A 190 -0.40 22.10 -0.58
CA ASN A 190 0.70 22.37 0.35
C ASN A 190 1.13 23.82 0.33
N ASP A 191 1.08 24.50 -0.80
CA ASP A 191 1.43 25.93 -0.91
C ASP A 191 0.40 26.85 -0.27
N LYS A 192 -0.87 26.53 -0.44
CA LYS A 192 -2.00 27.32 0.10
C LYS A 192 -2.23 27.08 1.59
N THR A 193 -2.18 25.81 1.98
CA THR A 193 -2.49 25.37 3.35
C THR A 193 -1.44 24.38 3.84
N LYS A 194 -1.80 23.09 3.94
CA LYS A 194 -0.91 22.02 4.35
C LYS A 194 -1.29 20.71 3.66
N CYS A 195 -0.30 20.06 3.08
CA CYS A 195 -0.43 18.71 2.59
C CYS A 195 0.61 17.81 3.27
N VAL A 196 0.21 16.65 3.77
CA VAL A 196 1.13 15.63 4.26
C VAL A 196 0.83 14.34 3.52
N VAL A 197 1.83 13.79 2.83
CA VAL A 197 1.70 12.48 2.20
C VAL A 197 2.22 11.41 3.15
N GLU A 198 1.39 10.43 3.42
CA GLU A 198 1.71 9.31 4.31
C GLU A 198 1.93 8.05 3.47
N VAL A 199 3.07 7.39 3.67
CA VAL A 199 3.42 6.18 2.92
C VAL A 199 3.68 5.04 3.89
N THR A 200 3.03 3.89 3.68
CA THR A 200 3.32 2.70 4.48
C THR A 200 4.56 1.99 3.96
N LEU A 201 5.51 1.73 4.84
CA LEU A 201 6.68 0.87 4.58
C LEU A 201 6.72 -0.24 5.62
N THR A 202 6.72 -1.50 5.18
CA THR A 202 6.72 -2.68 6.07
C THR A 202 7.89 -3.60 5.82
N THR A 203 8.36 -3.69 4.58
CA THR A 203 9.30 -4.71 4.14
C THR A 203 10.33 -4.09 3.21
N TYR A 204 11.61 -4.17 3.56
CA TYR A 204 12.70 -3.61 2.76
C TYR A 204 12.95 -4.41 1.49
N ASP A 205 12.88 -5.74 1.57
CA ASP A 205 13.02 -6.63 0.42
C ASP A 205 11.79 -6.59 -0.49
N ASP A 206 11.98 -6.19 -1.75
CA ASP A 206 10.90 -6.10 -2.74
C ASP A 206 10.29 -7.45 -3.11
N GLY A 207 11.05 -8.54 -3.01
CA GLY A 207 10.55 -9.89 -3.27
C GLY A 207 9.56 -10.32 -2.19
N LEU A 208 9.94 -10.15 -0.93
CA LEU A 208 9.04 -10.39 0.21
C LEU A 208 7.86 -9.41 0.21
N CYS A 209 8.09 -8.15 -0.16
CA CYS A 209 7.03 -7.15 -0.29
C CYS A 209 5.93 -7.64 -1.26
N ARG A 210 6.28 -8.20 -2.42
CA ARG A 210 5.31 -8.75 -3.38
C ARG A 210 4.52 -9.94 -2.87
N ILE A 211 5.04 -10.68 -1.90
CA ILE A 211 4.31 -11.77 -1.23
C ILE A 211 3.32 -11.21 -0.22
N LEU A 212 3.77 -10.26 0.60
CA LEU A 212 2.96 -9.69 1.68
C LEU A 212 1.90 -8.69 1.17
N GLU A 213 2.21 -7.99 0.07
CA GLU A 213 1.42 -6.90 -0.50
C GLU A 213 1.38 -7.01 -2.05
N PRO A 214 0.70 -8.02 -2.61
CA PRO A 214 0.89 -8.45 -4.00
C PRO A 214 0.47 -7.45 -5.08
N ASN A 215 -0.44 -6.53 -4.79
CA ASN A 215 -1.01 -5.62 -5.79
C ASN A 215 -0.76 -4.13 -5.45
N VAL A 216 0.29 -3.83 -4.72
CA VAL A 216 0.72 -2.46 -4.43
C VAL A 216 2.08 -2.17 -5.07
N SER A 217 2.51 -0.93 -4.99
CA SER A 217 3.88 -0.55 -5.36
C SER A 217 4.89 -1.22 -4.43
N THR A 218 6.03 -1.65 -4.95
CA THR A 218 7.12 -2.21 -4.15
C THR A 218 7.67 -1.17 -3.17
N THR A 219 8.48 -1.61 -2.21
CA THR A 219 9.09 -0.69 -1.25
C THR A 219 10.02 0.31 -1.94
N ALA A 220 10.78 -0.11 -2.95
CA ALA A 220 11.60 0.79 -3.75
C ALA A 220 10.75 1.84 -4.51
N GLU A 221 9.61 1.44 -5.09
CA GLU A 221 8.69 2.38 -5.75
C GLU A 221 8.05 3.35 -4.73
N ARG A 222 7.75 2.89 -3.51
CA ARG A 222 7.25 3.77 -2.44
C ARG A 222 8.33 4.73 -1.92
N PHE A 223 9.58 4.30 -1.88
CA PHE A 223 10.69 5.20 -1.61
C PHE A 223 10.79 6.31 -2.65
N ALA A 224 10.61 5.99 -3.94
CA ALA A 224 10.57 7.01 -5.00
C ALA A 224 9.41 8.02 -4.81
N ILE A 225 8.26 7.61 -4.23
CA ILE A 225 7.21 8.56 -3.83
C ILE A 225 7.75 9.56 -2.80
N LEU A 226 8.42 9.07 -1.76
CA LEU A 226 8.97 9.94 -0.71
C LEU A 226 10.00 10.94 -1.26
N GLU A 227 10.85 10.49 -2.20
CA GLU A 227 11.81 11.37 -2.88
C GLU A 227 11.11 12.44 -3.74
N ALA A 228 10.13 12.04 -4.54
CA ALA A 228 9.35 12.97 -5.36
C ALA A 228 8.61 14.03 -4.52
N MET A 229 8.03 13.62 -3.39
CA MET A 229 7.38 14.57 -2.46
C MET A 229 8.41 15.52 -1.83
N ARG A 230 9.57 15.03 -1.43
CA ARG A 230 10.67 15.87 -0.93
C ARG A 230 11.10 16.91 -1.95
N GLU A 231 11.29 16.52 -3.21
CA GLU A 231 11.66 17.43 -4.30
C GLU A 231 10.62 18.55 -4.53
N LYS A 232 9.36 18.25 -4.29
CA LYS A 232 8.26 19.23 -4.36
C LYS A 232 8.05 20.01 -3.06
N GLY A 233 8.83 19.76 -2.01
CA GLY A 233 8.66 20.40 -0.71
C GLY A 233 7.40 19.98 0.03
N ILE A 234 6.80 18.82 -0.32
CA ILE A 234 5.65 18.26 0.35
C ILE A 234 6.15 17.36 1.50
N PRO A 235 5.81 17.67 2.77
CA PRO A 235 6.22 16.84 3.89
C PRO A 235 5.61 15.45 3.84
N THR A 236 6.40 14.45 4.28
CA THR A 236 5.97 13.07 4.32
C THR A 236 6.05 12.48 5.72
N VAL A 237 5.16 11.52 6.00
CA VAL A 237 5.18 10.67 7.19
C VAL A 237 5.16 9.22 6.74
N VAL A 238 5.95 8.37 7.38
CA VAL A 238 5.97 6.94 7.10
C VAL A 238 5.17 6.18 8.17
N TRP A 239 4.28 5.29 7.74
CA TRP A 239 3.66 4.29 8.59
C TRP A 239 4.52 3.02 8.56
N LEU A 240 5.30 2.82 9.62
CA LEU A 240 6.20 1.67 9.79
C LEU A 240 5.44 0.55 10.52
N CYS A 241 4.33 0.11 9.94
CA CYS A 241 3.46 -0.93 10.48
C CYS A 241 2.55 -1.55 9.41
N PRO A 242 2.24 -2.87 9.57
CA PRO A 242 2.79 -3.77 10.58
C PRO A 242 4.17 -4.30 10.21
N ILE A 243 4.97 -4.66 11.22
CA ILE A 243 6.11 -5.55 11.07
C ILE A 243 5.67 -6.92 11.62
N LEU A 244 5.74 -7.94 10.78
CA LEU A 244 5.14 -9.24 11.06
C LEU A 244 6.09 -10.15 11.83
N PRO A 245 5.70 -10.71 12.98
CA PRO A 245 6.51 -11.67 13.73
C PRO A 245 7.00 -12.82 12.84
N PHE A 246 8.28 -13.19 12.98
CA PHE A 246 8.91 -14.31 12.26
C PHE A 246 9.02 -14.17 10.73
N ILE A 247 8.60 -13.03 10.16
CA ILE A 247 8.63 -12.81 8.70
C ILE A 247 9.60 -11.69 8.34
N ASN A 248 9.35 -10.49 8.83
CA ASN A 248 10.14 -9.29 8.52
C ASN A 248 10.54 -8.50 9.78
N ASP A 249 10.42 -9.10 10.96
CA ASP A 249 10.84 -8.54 12.25
C ASP A 249 12.36 -8.67 12.49
N THR A 250 13.15 -8.33 11.49
CA THR A 250 14.61 -8.38 11.52
C THR A 250 15.21 -6.99 11.60
N GLU A 251 16.41 -6.91 12.20
CA GLU A 251 17.17 -5.67 12.25
C GLU A 251 17.54 -5.15 10.86
N GLU A 252 17.84 -6.05 9.92
CA GLU A 252 18.15 -5.72 8.54
C GLU A 252 16.96 -5.02 7.85
N ASN A 253 15.75 -5.59 7.98
CA ASN A 253 14.53 -4.98 7.47
C ASN A 253 14.33 -3.57 8.04
N LEU A 254 14.44 -3.43 9.35
CA LEU A 254 14.25 -2.15 10.03
C LEU A 254 15.28 -1.10 9.59
N ARG A 255 16.57 -1.46 9.53
CA ARG A 255 17.62 -0.53 9.09
C ARG A 255 17.44 -0.09 7.65
N GLY A 256 17.08 -1.01 6.75
CA GLY A 256 16.81 -0.66 5.36
C GLY A 256 15.64 0.32 5.21
N LEU A 257 14.55 0.10 5.95
CA LEU A 257 13.40 1.01 5.95
C LEU A 257 13.72 2.37 6.57
N LEU A 258 14.51 2.41 7.65
CA LEU A 258 14.96 3.65 8.27
C LEU A 258 15.92 4.43 7.36
N ASP A 259 16.82 3.76 6.62
CA ASP A 259 17.66 4.40 5.62
C ASP A 259 16.83 5.13 4.56
N TYR A 260 15.77 4.52 4.06
CA TYR A 260 14.85 5.18 3.15
C TYR A 260 14.19 6.43 3.78
N CYS A 261 13.74 6.32 5.03
CA CYS A 261 13.14 7.45 5.74
C CYS A 261 14.14 8.61 5.93
N ILE A 262 15.38 8.31 6.31
CA ILE A 262 16.46 9.28 6.53
C ILE A 262 16.83 9.98 5.22
N ARG A 263 17.05 9.22 4.13
CA ARG A 263 17.39 9.74 2.81
C ARG A 263 16.29 10.62 2.23
N ALA A 264 15.03 10.21 2.39
CA ALA A 264 13.87 10.98 1.97
C ALA A 264 13.59 12.18 2.89
N LYS A 265 14.27 12.31 4.03
CA LYS A 265 14.06 13.36 5.04
C LYS A 265 12.59 13.45 5.47
N VAL A 266 11.99 12.30 5.80
CA VAL A 266 10.60 12.26 6.26
C VAL A 266 10.43 13.08 7.53
N ARG A 267 9.27 13.74 7.68
CA ARG A 267 8.97 14.55 8.85
C ARG A 267 8.74 13.71 10.10
N GLY A 268 8.17 12.53 9.93
CA GLY A 268 7.86 11.65 11.06
C GLY A 268 7.64 10.22 10.64
N ILE A 269 7.68 9.33 11.62
CA ILE A 269 7.38 7.90 11.44
C ILE A 269 6.38 7.48 12.52
N LEU A 270 5.25 6.92 12.08
CA LEU A 270 4.26 6.26 12.94
C LEU A 270 4.64 4.79 13.12
N CYS A 271 4.93 4.43 14.36
CA CYS A 271 5.18 3.06 14.79
C CYS A 271 4.47 2.80 16.12
N PHE A 272 3.60 1.79 16.16
CA PHE A 272 2.84 1.41 17.38
C PHE A 272 3.49 0.25 18.14
N GLY A 273 4.76 0.00 17.86
CA GLY A 273 5.45 -1.23 18.21
C GLY A 273 5.44 -2.21 17.04
N PHE A 274 6.35 -3.18 17.10
CA PHE A 274 6.48 -4.19 16.06
C PHE A 274 5.62 -5.40 16.38
N GLY A 275 4.81 -5.78 15.42
CA GLY A 275 3.79 -6.81 15.55
C GLY A 275 2.63 -6.56 14.57
N THR A 276 1.60 -7.37 14.70
CA THR A 276 0.36 -7.22 13.94
C THR A 276 -0.85 -7.42 14.86
N THR A 277 -1.99 -6.93 14.42
CA THR A 277 -3.27 -7.21 15.09
C THR A 277 -4.06 -8.24 14.31
N MET A 278 -4.76 -9.12 15.04
CA MET A 278 -5.55 -10.19 14.45
C MET A 278 -6.94 -10.21 15.05
N ARG A 279 -7.92 -9.89 14.23
CA ARG A 279 -9.34 -9.94 14.55
C ARG A 279 -10.01 -11.07 13.78
N GLU A 280 -11.24 -11.37 14.15
CA GLU A 280 -12.11 -12.25 13.38
C GLU A 280 -12.20 -11.75 11.91
N GLY A 281 -12.10 -12.66 10.96
CA GLY A 281 -12.07 -12.38 9.53
C GLY A 281 -10.66 -12.09 9.00
N SER A 282 -9.94 -11.12 9.56
CA SER A 282 -8.56 -10.83 9.14
C SER A 282 -7.59 -11.95 9.51
N ARG A 283 -7.76 -12.58 10.69
CA ARG A 283 -6.95 -13.73 11.15
C ARG A 283 -7.06 -14.92 10.20
N ASP A 284 -8.28 -15.28 9.82
CA ASP A 284 -8.52 -16.45 8.96
C ASP A 284 -7.91 -16.26 7.59
N TYR A 285 -8.02 -15.06 7.04
CA TYR A 285 -7.39 -14.69 5.78
C TYR A 285 -5.87 -14.75 5.88
N PHE A 286 -5.29 -14.17 6.95
CA PHE A 286 -3.85 -14.19 7.17
C PHE A 286 -3.31 -15.61 7.32
N TYR A 287 -3.96 -16.45 8.14
CA TYR A 287 -3.55 -17.84 8.35
C TYR A 287 -3.63 -18.67 7.05
N LYS A 288 -4.67 -18.46 6.23
CA LYS A 288 -4.73 -19.06 4.90
C LYS A 288 -3.54 -18.65 4.03
N LYS A 289 -3.11 -17.38 4.11
CA LYS A 289 -1.94 -16.89 3.37
C LYS A 289 -0.62 -17.39 3.93
N LEU A 290 -0.52 -17.61 5.24
CA LEU A 290 0.65 -18.28 5.83
C LEU A 290 0.76 -19.73 5.32
N ASP A 291 -0.31 -20.49 5.26
CA ASP A 291 -0.31 -21.84 4.71
C ASP A 291 0.15 -21.85 3.22
N GLU A 292 -0.20 -20.81 2.46
CA GLU A 292 0.13 -20.68 1.03
C GLU A 292 1.60 -20.32 0.80
N PHE A 293 2.16 -19.37 1.57
CA PHE A 293 3.46 -18.77 1.27
C PHE A 293 4.57 -19.09 2.30
N PHE A 294 4.20 -19.49 3.51
CA PHE A 294 5.13 -19.71 4.63
C PHE A 294 4.80 -21.03 5.37
N PRO A 295 5.05 -22.19 4.75
CA PRO A 295 4.70 -23.48 5.31
C PRO A 295 5.20 -23.66 6.75
N GLY A 296 4.32 -24.05 7.66
CA GLY A 296 4.61 -24.27 9.09
C GLY A 296 4.49 -23.03 9.97
N LEU A 297 4.56 -21.82 9.40
CA LEU A 297 4.54 -20.59 10.19
C LEU A 297 3.19 -20.33 10.87
N LYS A 298 2.09 -20.73 10.27
CA LYS A 298 0.76 -20.65 10.89
C LYS A 298 0.72 -21.36 12.25
N GLN A 299 1.29 -22.58 12.34
CA GLN A 299 1.33 -23.31 13.60
C GLN A 299 2.14 -22.55 14.64
N GLN A 300 3.29 -21.98 14.25
CA GLN A 300 4.11 -21.15 15.13
C GLN A 300 3.33 -19.93 15.65
N TYR A 301 2.52 -19.29 14.81
CA TYR A 301 1.64 -18.19 15.25
C TYR A 301 0.58 -18.66 16.25
N ILE A 302 -0.05 -19.82 16.01
CA ILE A 302 -1.03 -20.41 16.92
C ILE A 302 -0.40 -20.73 18.26
N ASP A 303 0.77 -21.38 18.27
CA ASP A 303 1.46 -21.79 19.50
C ASP A 303 1.96 -20.59 20.30
N THR A 304 2.38 -19.52 19.62
CA THR A 304 2.92 -18.32 20.26
C THR A 304 1.84 -17.37 20.76
N PHE A 305 0.82 -17.12 19.96
CA PHE A 305 -0.16 -16.06 20.20
C PHE A 305 -1.56 -16.54 20.51
N GLY A 306 -1.92 -17.79 20.19
CA GLY A 306 -3.25 -18.33 20.38
C GLY A 306 -4.33 -17.47 19.71
N LEU A 307 -5.30 -17.01 20.49
CA LEU A 307 -6.36 -16.11 20.06
C LEU A 307 -6.09 -14.64 20.40
N SER A 308 -4.89 -14.27 20.79
CA SER A 308 -4.54 -12.89 21.13
C SER A 308 -4.86 -11.92 20.00
N TYR A 309 -5.42 -10.78 20.34
CA TYR A 309 -5.62 -9.67 19.41
C TYR A 309 -4.30 -9.09 18.93
N SER A 310 -3.35 -8.89 19.84
CA SER A 310 -2.03 -8.32 19.55
C SER A 310 -0.98 -9.43 19.47
N CYS A 311 -0.34 -9.54 18.32
CA CYS A 311 0.76 -10.45 18.06
C CYS A 311 2.05 -9.65 17.97
N ARG A 312 2.68 -9.43 19.13
CA ARG A 312 3.92 -8.64 19.26
C ARG A 312 5.13 -9.45 18.81
N CYS A 313 6.04 -8.84 18.08
CA CYS A 313 7.31 -9.49 17.70
C CYS A 313 8.14 -9.87 18.93
N PRO A 314 8.76 -11.05 18.95
CA PRO A 314 9.62 -11.47 20.07
C PRO A 314 10.75 -10.46 20.37
N ASN A 315 11.33 -9.86 19.35
CA ASN A 315 12.43 -8.88 19.46
C ASN A 315 11.93 -7.44 19.49
N ASN A 316 10.65 -7.20 19.73
CA ASN A 316 10.07 -5.86 19.64
C ASN A 316 10.86 -4.82 20.44
N ASP A 317 11.29 -5.12 21.67
CA ASP A 317 11.95 -4.14 22.53
C ASP A 317 13.28 -3.69 21.95
N ARG A 318 14.11 -4.63 21.50
CA ARG A 318 15.37 -4.35 20.81
C ARG A 318 15.17 -3.54 19.54
N LEU A 319 14.21 -3.92 18.72
CA LEU A 319 13.91 -3.19 17.47
C LEU A 319 13.36 -1.79 17.76
N MET A 320 12.53 -1.64 18.79
CA MET A 320 12.01 -0.33 19.20
C MET A 320 13.10 0.59 19.77
N ASP A 321 14.09 0.07 20.44
CA ASP A 321 15.24 0.87 20.90
C ASP A 321 16.04 1.37 19.71
N LEU A 322 16.38 0.48 18.76
CA LEU A 322 17.02 0.86 17.50
C LEU A 322 16.22 1.93 16.75
N PHE A 323 14.91 1.73 16.60
CA PHE A 323 14.03 2.69 15.95
C PHE A 323 14.07 4.08 16.60
N ARG A 324 13.95 4.13 17.92
CA ARG A 324 13.95 5.39 18.69
C ARG A 324 15.29 6.10 18.60
N ASP A 325 16.39 5.34 18.64
CA ASP A 325 17.74 5.89 18.58
C ASP A 325 18.02 6.52 17.22
N GLU A 326 17.69 5.83 16.13
CA GLU A 326 17.85 6.37 14.79
C GLU A 326 16.92 7.59 14.54
N CYS A 327 15.68 7.55 14.99
CA CYS A 327 14.79 8.69 14.88
C CYS A 327 15.33 9.92 15.65
N ARG A 328 15.82 9.74 16.88
CA ARG A 328 16.42 10.84 17.68
C ARG A 328 17.66 11.41 17.00
N LYS A 329 18.54 10.55 16.54
CA LYS A 329 19.80 10.94 15.85
C LYS A 329 19.53 11.79 14.61
N HIS A 330 18.45 11.53 13.87
CA HIS A 330 18.11 12.22 12.63
C HIS A 330 16.99 13.26 12.77
N GLY A 331 16.52 13.56 13.99
CA GLY A 331 15.49 14.56 14.25
C GLY A 331 14.12 14.23 13.66
N ILE A 332 13.80 12.94 13.49
CA ILE A 332 12.54 12.45 12.95
C ILE A 332 11.50 12.35 14.08
N LEU A 333 10.32 12.93 13.89
CA LEU A 333 9.20 12.76 14.81
C LEU A 333 8.81 11.29 14.91
N HIS A 334 8.76 10.74 16.12
CA HIS A 334 8.51 9.30 16.31
C HIS A 334 7.64 8.96 17.53
N LYS A 335 7.31 9.95 18.36
CA LYS A 335 6.27 9.76 19.37
C LYS A 335 4.92 9.85 18.69
N THR A 336 4.07 8.86 18.91
CA THR A 336 2.78 8.72 18.24
C THR A 336 1.93 9.99 18.34
N ASP A 337 1.85 10.59 19.54
CA ASP A 337 1.05 11.79 19.77
C ASP A 337 1.61 13.02 19.02
N ASP A 338 2.94 13.17 18.96
CA ASP A 338 3.59 14.26 18.24
C ASP A 338 3.34 14.14 16.73
N VAL A 339 3.43 12.93 16.18
CA VAL A 339 3.16 12.67 14.75
C VAL A 339 1.69 12.90 14.43
N PHE A 340 0.76 12.38 15.23
CA PHE A 340 -0.67 12.64 15.02
C PHE A 340 -1.03 14.12 15.23
N GLY A 341 -0.40 14.78 16.19
CA GLY A 341 -0.52 16.24 16.36
C GLY A 341 -0.11 16.96 15.07
N TYR A 342 1.04 16.59 14.51
CA TYR A 342 1.50 17.16 13.24
C TYR A 342 0.53 16.89 12.08
N LEU A 343 -0.02 15.68 11.96
CA LEU A 343 -0.96 15.30 10.90
C LEU A 343 -2.31 16.04 11.00
N ARG A 344 -2.79 16.33 12.20
CA ARG A 344 -4.12 16.90 12.46
C ARG A 344 -4.14 18.43 12.54
N ASN A 345 -3.01 19.04 12.89
CA ASN A 345 -2.94 20.50 13.04
C ASN A 345 -2.76 21.17 11.68
N LEU A 346 -3.71 22.02 11.32
CA LEU A 346 -3.61 22.91 10.20
C LEU A 346 -3.00 24.23 10.69
N GLU A 347 -1.73 24.47 10.35
CA GLU A 347 -1.08 25.76 10.58
C GLU A 347 -1.47 26.72 9.46
N SER A 348 -2.11 27.84 9.79
CA SER A 348 -2.49 28.82 8.77
C SER A 348 -1.23 29.62 8.37
N LYS A 349 -0.86 29.53 7.10
CA LYS A 349 0.27 30.33 6.55
C LYS A 349 -0.05 31.83 6.50
N ASP A 350 -1.32 32.21 6.46
CA ASP A 350 -1.77 33.59 6.37
C ASP A 350 -1.56 34.39 7.65
N ARG A 351 -1.39 33.77 8.82
CA ARG A 351 -1.09 34.47 10.06
C ARG A 351 0.33 35.04 10.15
N GLN A 352 1.26 34.53 9.33
CA GLN A 352 2.64 34.98 9.37
C GLN A 352 2.92 36.18 8.47
N MET A 353 2.08 36.46 7.48
CA MET A 353 2.24 37.62 6.60
C MET A 353 1.64 38.92 7.21
N SER A 354 0.62 38.83 8.07
CA SER A 354 -0.02 40.00 8.67
C SER A 354 0.75 40.64 9.84
N LEU A 355 1.86 40.05 10.27
CA LEU A 355 2.71 40.58 11.35
C LEU A 355 3.92 41.40 10.83
N PHE A 356 4.14 41.45 9.52
CA PHE A 356 5.25 42.19 8.90
C PHE A 356 4.81 43.32 7.97
N GLU A 357 3.51 43.61 7.87
CA GLU A 357 2.99 44.79 7.17
C GLU A 357 2.40 45.77 8.18
N THR A 358 3.24 46.40 8.99
CA THR A 358 3.00 47.68 9.68
C THR A 358 4.27 48.48 9.72
#